data_9edbeef7037b0a392ef6f8c2d2a1b88e
#
_entry.id   9edbeef7037b0a392ef6f8c2d2a1b88e
#
_cell.length_a   1.000
_cell.length_b   1.000
_cell.length_c   1.000
_cell.angle_alpha   90.00
_cell.angle_beta   90.00
_cell.angle_gamma   90.00
#
_symmetry.space_group_name_H-M   'P 1'
#
loop_
_entity.id
_entity.type
_entity.pdbx_description
1 polymer ?
#
loop_
_entity_poly.entity_id
_entity_poly.type
_entity_poly.pdbx_seq_one_letter_code
_entity_poly.pdbx_strand_id
1 'polypeptide(L)'
;WEKACDRGLAAREGSLINIADRVDVDLRAKNDFREAVEGADRRVCERRPGIYSPDHIEAMQDILHDEETLNDLAGAHIRLPAFVRRRYGDQILTPQETIRFSTLFGHIIDSCSPFTATHSTGVAHMAVALGRLTGMGQDDLDTLFVAGMLHDIGKLGIPLALLEKPGQLTDEEFPKVKRH
;
A
#
# COMPACT_ATOMS: atom_id res chain seq x y z
N TRP A 1 -2.45 7.40 23.61
CA TRP A 1 -1.29 6.61 23.17
C TRP A 1 -0.28 6.37 24.32
N GLU A 2 -0.02 7.37 25.20
CA GLU A 2 0.92 7.22 26.33
C GLU A 2 0.56 6.13 27.35
N LYS A 3 -0.71 5.70 27.43
CA LYS A 3 -1.17 4.63 28.33
C LYS A 3 -1.20 3.23 27.68
N ALA A 4 -0.76 3.09 26.44
CA ALA A 4 -0.86 1.83 25.69
C ALA A 4 0.35 0.90 25.91
N CYS A 5 1.47 1.40 26.45
CA CYS A 5 2.70 0.60 26.65
C CYS A 5 2.53 -0.59 27.62
N ASP A 6 1.49 -0.56 28.47
CA ASP A 6 1.30 -1.57 29.54
C ASP A 6 0.18 -2.59 29.27
N ARG A 7 -0.44 -2.61 28.09
CA ARG A 7 -1.64 -3.42 27.84
C ARG A 7 -1.47 -4.45 26.73
N GLY A 8 -0.63 -5.44 26.93
CA GLY A 8 -0.68 -6.67 26.12
C GLY A 8 -0.14 -6.58 24.69
N LEU A 9 -0.33 -7.64 23.90
CA LEU A 9 0.21 -7.85 22.56
C LEU A 9 -0.10 -6.69 21.60
N ALA A 10 -1.34 -6.19 21.59
CA ALA A 10 -1.77 -5.08 20.74
C ALA A 10 -1.02 -3.75 21.01
N ALA A 11 -0.56 -3.53 22.23
CA ALA A 11 0.22 -2.35 22.56
C ALA A 11 1.68 -2.46 22.06
N ARG A 12 2.24 -3.66 22.09
CA ARG A 12 3.59 -3.92 21.54
C ARG A 12 3.60 -3.76 20.03
N GLU A 13 2.62 -4.33 19.35
CA GLU A 13 2.45 -4.20 17.89
C GLU A 13 2.23 -2.74 17.48
N GLY A 14 1.38 -2.00 18.20
CA GLY A 14 1.16 -0.58 17.96
C GLY A 14 2.41 0.27 18.17
N SER A 15 3.27 -0.09 19.13
CA SER A 15 4.57 0.56 19.35
C SER A 15 5.53 0.34 18.18
N LEU A 16 5.63 -0.88 17.66
CA LEU A 16 6.47 -1.20 16.50
C LEU A 16 6.01 -0.47 15.25
N ILE A 17 4.70 -0.46 14.98
CA ILE A 17 4.14 0.29 13.84
C ILE A 17 4.45 1.79 13.97
N ASN A 18 4.34 2.35 15.17
CA ASN A 18 4.64 3.77 15.38
C ASN A 18 6.13 4.10 15.18
N ILE A 19 7.05 3.22 15.57
CA ILE A 19 8.48 3.37 15.28
C ILE A 19 8.69 3.32 13.75
N ALA A 20 8.14 2.32 13.08
CA ALA A 20 8.29 2.14 11.64
C ALA A 20 7.76 3.35 10.84
N ASP A 21 6.58 3.86 11.18
CA ASP A 21 5.99 5.06 10.57
C ASP A 21 6.92 6.28 10.70
N ARG A 22 7.49 6.51 11.90
CA ARG A 22 8.41 7.62 12.12
C ARG A 22 9.71 7.47 11.37
N VAL A 23 10.27 6.28 11.35
CA VAL A 23 11.49 5.99 10.59
C VAL A 23 11.25 6.22 9.09
N ASP A 24 10.14 5.72 8.53
CA ASP A 24 9.81 5.90 7.12
C ASP A 24 9.67 7.39 6.75
N VAL A 25 8.96 8.17 7.57
CA VAL A 25 8.82 9.64 7.37
C VAL A 25 10.18 10.31 7.35
N ASP A 26 11.07 9.94 8.26
CA ASP A 26 12.40 10.53 8.37
C ASP A 26 13.30 10.13 7.19
N LEU A 27 13.21 8.87 6.73
CA LEU A 27 13.95 8.39 5.56
C LEU A 27 13.53 9.09 4.27
N ARG A 28 12.24 9.44 4.14
CA ARG A 28 11.70 10.15 2.95
C ARG A 28 11.90 11.67 2.98
N ALA A 29 12.12 12.25 4.17
CA ALA A 29 12.20 13.71 4.33
C ALA A 29 13.52 14.31 3.88
N LYS A 30 14.56 13.50 3.62
CA LYS A 30 15.91 13.96 3.30
C LYS A 30 16.38 13.40 1.97
N ASN A 31 17.20 14.21 1.26
CA ASN A 31 17.81 13.81 -0.01
C ASN A 31 19.00 12.88 0.19
N ASP A 32 19.66 12.91 1.36
CA ASP A 32 20.74 12.01 1.73
C ASP A 32 20.21 10.90 2.65
N PHE A 33 20.25 9.68 2.14
CA PHE A 33 19.73 8.52 2.85
C PHE A 33 20.51 8.19 4.13
N ARG A 34 21.84 8.39 4.15
CA ARG A 34 22.66 8.19 5.36
C ARG A 34 22.30 9.18 6.46
N GLU A 35 22.19 10.46 6.09
CA GLU A 35 21.78 11.51 7.04
C GLU A 35 20.36 11.26 7.55
N ALA A 36 19.48 10.66 6.71
CA ALA A 36 18.14 10.27 7.09
C ALA A 36 18.15 9.15 8.14
N VAL A 37 18.95 8.10 7.94
CA VAL A 37 19.12 6.96 8.88
C VAL A 37 19.62 7.45 10.24
N GLU A 38 20.72 8.21 10.28
CA GLU A 38 21.27 8.79 11.52
C GLU A 38 20.27 9.71 12.22
N GLY A 39 19.49 10.46 11.43
CA GLY A 39 18.44 11.34 11.93
C GLY A 39 17.26 10.59 12.53
N ALA A 40 16.85 9.47 11.92
CA ALA A 40 15.77 8.62 12.41
C ALA A 40 16.13 7.98 13.76
N ASP A 41 17.33 7.38 13.86
CA ASP A 41 17.85 6.81 15.11
C ASP A 41 17.86 7.84 16.24
N ARG A 42 18.46 8.99 16.01
CA ARG A 42 18.52 10.07 16.99
C ARG A 42 17.14 10.54 17.45
N ARG A 43 16.19 10.71 16.53
CA ARG A 43 14.86 11.20 16.88
C ARG A 43 14.02 10.21 17.65
N VAL A 44 14.14 8.93 17.36
CA VAL A 44 13.43 7.88 18.11
C VAL A 44 14.02 7.74 19.51
N CYS A 45 15.37 7.75 19.64
CA CYS A 45 16.06 7.53 20.91
C CYS A 45 16.03 8.76 21.83
N GLU A 46 16.26 9.98 21.29
CA GLU A 46 16.46 11.18 22.11
C GLU A 46 15.16 11.93 22.44
N ARG A 47 14.21 12.00 21.51
CA ARG A 47 13.02 12.85 21.70
C ARG A 47 11.94 12.28 22.61
N ARG A 48 11.94 10.98 22.86
CA ARG A 48 10.90 10.31 23.66
C ARG A 48 11.44 9.17 24.52
N PRO A 49 12.34 9.45 25.47
CA PRO A 49 12.80 8.41 26.39
C PRO A 49 11.62 7.83 27.17
N GLY A 50 11.50 6.50 27.19
CA GLY A 50 10.46 5.77 27.93
C GLY A 50 9.14 5.53 27.19
N ILE A 51 8.97 5.97 25.93
CA ILE A 51 7.79 5.65 25.13
C ILE A 51 7.91 4.29 24.46
N TYR A 52 9.11 3.96 24.00
CA TYR A 52 9.40 2.68 23.37
C TYR A 52 10.16 1.76 24.32
N SER A 53 9.91 0.46 24.25
CA SER A 53 10.71 -0.50 25.00
C SER A 53 12.14 -0.55 24.47
N PRO A 54 13.15 -0.82 25.34
CA PRO A 54 14.52 -0.98 24.89
C PRO A 54 14.68 -2.00 23.75
N ASP A 55 13.99 -3.13 23.83
CA ASP A 55 14.02 -4.19 22.83
C ASP A 55 13.54 -3.70 21.44
N HIS A 56 12.55 -2.79 21.39
CA HIS A 56 12.05 -2.22 20.14
C HIS A 56 13.03 -1.21 19.54
N ILE A 57 13.74 -0.46 20.39
CA ILE A 57 14.78 0.48 19.96
C ILE A 57 15.96 -0.30 19.40
N GLU A 58 16.40 -1.34 20.11
CA GLU A 58 17.50 -2.21 19.65
C GLU A 58 17.17 -2.86 18.30
N ALA A 59 15.97 -3.44 18.16
CA ALA A 59 15.52 -4.02 16.90
C ALA A 59 15.46 -3.00 15.75
N MET A 60 15.06 -1.77 16.02
CA MET A 60 15.08 -0.68 15.03
C MET A 60 16.53 -0.33 14.63
N GLN A 61 17.43 -0.22 15.60
CA GLN A 61 18.85 0.07 15.34
C GLN A 61 19.52 -1.03 14.53
N ASP A 62 19.24 -2.29 14.82
CA ASP A 62 19.72 -3.43 14.04
C ASP A 62 19.29 -3.34 12.58
N ILE A 63 18.00 -3.00 12.35
CA ILE A 63 17.45 -2.80 10.99
C ILE A 63 18.13 -1.61 10.30
N LEU A 64 18.34 -0.50 10.99
CA LEU A 64 18.97 0.69 10.43
C LEU A 64 20.48 0.51 10.14
N HIS A 65 21.11 -0.53 10.67
CA HIS A 65 22.51 -0.90 10.38
C HIS A 65 22.63 -2.07 9.38
N ASP A 66 21.52 -2.69 8.99
CA ASP A 66 21.52 -3.77 7.99
C ASP A 66 21.43 -3.20 6.56
N GLU A 67 22.53 -3.29 5.81
CA GLU A 67 22.62 -2.75 4.45
C GLU A 67 21.63 -3.36 3.47
N GLU A 68 21.27 -4.64 3.64
CA GLU A 68 20.29 -5.31 2.77
C GLU A 68 18.90 -4.71 2.97
N THR A 69 18.47 -4.58 4.22
CA THR A 69 17.18 -3.97 4.59
C THR A 69 17.13 -2.49 4.19
N LEU A 70 18.21 -1.74 4.38
CA LEU A 70 18.29 -0.33 3.97
C LEU A 70 18.17 -0.17 2.45
N ASN A 71 18.80 -1.04 1.68
CA ASN A 71 18.68 -1.03 0.22
C ASN A 71 17.25 -1.38 -0.24
N ASP A 72 16.58 -2.31 0.44
CA ASP A 72 15.18 -2.63 0.17
C ASP A 72 14.25 -1.46 0.51
N LEU A 73 14.51 -0.73 1.59
CA LEU A 73 13.76 0.48 1.98
C LEU A 73 14.02 1.67 1.05
N ALA A 74 15.27 1.83 0.56
CA ALA A 74 15.62 2.89 -0.39
C ALA A 74 15.11 2.59 -1.81
N GLY A 75 14.89 1.32 -2.13
CA GLY A 75 14.41 0.88 -3.45
C GLY A 75 12.95 1.25 -3.67
N ALA A 76 12.63 1.75 -4.88
CA ALA A 76 11.26 2.04 -5.30
C ALA A 76 10.39 0.77 -5.49
N HIS A 77 10.94 -0.41 -5.26
CA HIS A 77 10.26 -1.69 -5.44
C HIS A 77 9.81 -2.23 -4.10
N ILE A 78 8.49 -2.34 -3.94
CA ILE A 78 7.90 -3.07 -2.80
C ILE A 78 8.27 -4.55 -2.96
N ARG A 79 9.35 -4.96 -2.31
CA ARG A 79 9.66 -6.38 -2.15
C ARG A 79 9.14 -6.83 -0.79
N LEU A 80 8.35 -7.90 -0.79
CA LEU A 80 7.99 -8.53 0.47
C LEU A 80 9.28 -8.99 1.19
N PRO A 81 9.49 -8.63 2.47
CA PRO A 81 10.64 -9.07 3.23
C PRO A 81 10.83 -10.58 3.13
N ALA A 82 12.07 -11.04 3.07
CA ALA A 82 12.40 -12.45 2.86
C ALA A 82 11.72 -13.39 3.89
N PHE A 83 11.55 -12.92 5.15
CA PHE A 83 10.86 -13.71 6.17
C PHE A 83 9.35 -13.86 5.88
N VAL A 84 8.69 -12.83 5.29
CA VAL A 84 7.28 -12.91 4.89
C VAL A 84 7.13 -13.91 3.75
N ARG A 85 7.99 -13.82 2.72
CA ARG A 85 8.01 -14.77 1.61
C ARG A 85 8.26 -16.20 2.09
N ARG A 86 9.19 -16.40 3.04
CA ARG A 86 9.52 -17.72 3.59
C ARG A 86 8.37 -18.30 4.42
N ARG A 87 7.60 -17.45 5.13
CA ARG A 87 6.50 -17.91 5.98
C ARG A 87 5.23 -18.20 5.20
N TYR A 88 4.91 -17.37 4.21
CA TYR A 88 3.63 -17.45 3.50
C TYR A 88 3.78 -18.05 2.10
N GLY A 89 4.99 -18.07 1.53
CA GLY A 89 5.26 -18.62 0.20
C GLY A 89 4.48 -17.92 -0.90
N ASP A 90 4.36 -18.59 -2.03
CA ASP A 90 3.48 -18.19 -3.12
C ASP A 90 2.09 -18.76 -2.84
N GLN A 91 1.19 -17.94 -2.30
CA GLN A 91 -0.20 -18.33 -2.09
C GLN A 91 -0.94 -18.26 -3.43
N ILE A 92 -1.50 -19.40 -3.84
CA ILE A 92 -2.39 -19.45 -5.00
C ILE A 92 -3.79 -19.16 -4.48
N LEU A 93 -4.37 -18.04 -4.92
CA LEU A 93 -5.73 -17.67 -4.59
C LEU A 93 -6.72 -18.55 -5.38
N THR A 94 -7.76 -19.00 -4.71
CA THR A 94 -8.92 -19.59 -5.39
C THR A 94 -9.66 -18.51 -6.20
N PRO A 95 -10.46 -18.86 -7.22
CA PRO A 95 -11.27 -17.90 -7.96
C PRO A 95 -12.14 -17.02 -7.07
N GLN A 96 -12.73 -17.58 -6.03
CA GLN A 96 -13.57 -16.84 -5.07
C GLN A 96 -12.75 -15.84 -4.24
N GLU A 97 -11.54 -16.21 -3.82
CA GLU A 97 -10.63 -15.29 -3.12
C GLU A 97 -10.17 -14.17 -4.05
N THR A 98 -9.85 -14.48 -5.30
CA THR A 98 -9.47 -13.49 -6.31
C THR A 98 -10.60 -12.47 -6.53
N ILE A 99 -11.85 -12.94 -6.65
CA ILE A 99 -13.05 -12.07 -6.74
C ILE A 99 -13.18 -11.18 -5.50
N ARG A 100 -13.03 -11.74 -4.28
CA ARG A 100 -13.11 -10.96 -3.04
C ARG A 100 -12.03 -9.89 -2.94
N PHE A 101 -10.79 -10.24 -3.26
CA PHE A 101 -9.68 -9.28 -3.27
C PHE A 101 -9.88 -8.19 -4.32
N SER A 102 -10.25 -8.55 -5.54
CA SER A 102 -10.51 -7.56 -6.60
C SER A 102 -11.67 -6.61 -6.22
N THR A 103 -12.71 -7.12 -5.57
CA THR A 103 -13.81 -6.31 -5.06
C THR A 103 -13.34 -5.32 -3.99
N LEU A 104 -12.51 -5.76 -3.05
CA LEU A 104 -11.92 -4.88 -2.03
C LEU A 104 -11.08 -3.76 -2.69
N PHE A 105 -10.20 -4.10 -3.62
CA PHE A 105 -9.39 -3.11 -4.32
C PHE A 105 -10.22 -2.16 -5.18
N GLY A 106 -11.23 -2.66 -5.88
CA GLY A 106 -12.16 -1.82 -6.64
C GLY A 106 -12.84 -0.77 -5.76
N HIS A 107 -13.30 -1.16 -4.57
CA HIS A 107 -13.89 -0.20 -3.61
C HIS A 107 -12.86 0.81 -3.08
N ILE A 108 -11.61 0.40 -2.84
CA ILE A 108 -10.54 1.33 -2.44
C ILE A 108 -10.30 2.35 -3.55
N ILE A 109 -10.18 1.91 -4.81
CA ILE A 109 -9.97 2.77 -5.97
C ILE A 109 -11.15 3.74 -6.14
N ASP A 110 -12.35 3.23 -6.07
CA ASP A 110 -13.58 4.04 -6.20
C ASP A 110 -13.70 5.08 -5.06
N SER A 111 -13.18 4.79 -3.87
CA SER A 111 -13.18 5.73 -2.74
C SER A 111 -12.18 6.90 -2.91
N CYS A 112 -11.22 6.78 -3.82
CA CYS A 112 -10.29 7.85 -4.12
C CYS A 112 -10.92 9.02 -4.90
N SER A 113 -12.14 8.85 -5.44
CA SER A 113 -12.86 9.93 -6.13
C SER A 113 -14.35 9.92 -5.74
N PRO A 114 -14.93 11.07 -5.35
CA PRO A 114 -16.34 11.15 -4.98
C PRO A 114 -17.30 10.83 -6.14
N PHE A 115 -16.82 10.82 -7.39
CA PHE A 115 -17.62 10.55 -8.58
C PHE A 115 -17.67 9.06 -8.97
N THR A 116 -16.90 8.19 -8.31
CA THR A 116 -16.71 6.80 -8.73
C THR A 116 -17.11 5.76 -7.68
N ALA A 117 -17.86 6.13 -6.64
CA ALA A 117 -18.16 5.27 -5.49
C ALA A 117 -18.69 3.85 -5.82
N THR A 118 -19.25 3.62 -7.00
CA THR A 118 -19.74 2.32 -7.47
C THR A 118 -19.35 2.02 -8.93
N HIS A 119 -18.41 2.79 -9.48
CA HIS A 119 -18.04 2.70 -10.89
C HIS A 119 -17.44 1.34 -11.25
N SER A 120 -16.43 0.88 -10.52
CA SER A 120 -15.77 -0.40 -10.77
C SER A 120 -16.74 -1.57 -10.67
N THR A 121 -17.63 -1.55 -9.67
CA THR A 121 -18.69 -2.55 -9.53
C THR A 121 -19.64 -2.54 -10.73
N GLY A 122 -20.08 -1.36 -11.17
CA GLY A 122 -20.94 -1.20 -12.34
C GLY A 122 -20.31 -1.73 -13.62
N VAL A 123 -19.04 -1.38 -13.86
CA VAL A 123 -18.24 -1.86 -15.01
C VAL A 123 -18.12 -3.38 -14.97
N ALA A 124 -17.75 -3.97 -13.83
CA ALA A 124 -17.58 -5.42 -13.68
C ALA A 124 -18.89 -6.17 -13.98
N HIS A 125 -20.01 -5.74 -13.41
CA HIS A 125 -21.32 -6.37 -13.65
C HIS A 125 -21.78 -6.23 -15.11
N MET A 126 -21.57 -5.06 -15.72
CA MET A 126 -21.92 -4.85 -17.13
C MET A 126 -21.08 -5.73 -18.06
N ALA A 127 -19.76 -5.81 -17.80
CA ALA A 127 -18.86 -6.67 -18.54
C ALA A 127 -19.29 -8.15 -18.48
N VAL A 128 -19.61 -8.65 -17.29
CA VAL A 128 -20.11 -10.02 -17.10
C VAL A 128 -21.44 -10.23 -17.83
N ALA A 129 -22.36 -9.26 -17.80
CA ALA A 129 -23.63 -9.36 -18.52
C ALA A 129 -23.41 -9.46 -20.02
N LEU A 130 -22.52 -8.65 -20.58
CA LEU A 130 -22.13 -8.70 -21.99
C LEU A 130 -21.44 -10.03 -22.35
N GLY A 131 -20.53 -10.50 -21.49
CA GLY A 131 -19.84 -11.78 -21.66
C GLY A 131 -20.83 -12.96 -21.72
N ARG A 132 -21.86 -12.98 -20.87
CA ARG A 132 -22.92 -13.99 -20.91
C ARG A 132 -23.68 -13.98 -22.23
N LEU A 133 -24.01 -12.81 -22.76
CA LEU A 133 -24.68 -12.67 -24.05
C LEU A 133 -23.85 -13.18 -25.23
N THR A 134 -22.51 -13.14 -25.12
CA THR A 134 -21.60 -13.67 -26.12
C THR A 134 -21.25 -15.15 -25.92
N GLY A 135 -21.82 -15.82 -24.91
CA GLY A 135 -21.63 -17.25 -24.66
C GLY A 135 -20.32 -17.60 -23.95
N MET A 136 -19.69 -16.67 -23.23
CA MET A 136 -18.49 -16.93 -22.44
C MET A 136 -18.74 -17.94 -21.31
N GLY A 137 -17.76 -18.82 -21.05
CA GLY A 137 -17.78 -19.78 -19.94
C GLY A 137 -17.63 -19.10 -18.57
N GLN A 138 -17.92 -19.84 -17.49
CA GLN A 138 -17.91 -19.27 -16.13
C GLN A 138 -16.53 -18.75 -15.74
N ASP A 139 -15.44 -19.47 -16.07
CA ASP A 139 -14.08 -19.06 -15.73
C ASP A 139 -13.69 -17.74 -16.43
N ASP A 140 -14.14 -17.56 -17.67
CA ASP A 140 -13.92 -16.33 -18.41
C ASP A 140 -14.76 -15.19 -17.84
N LEU A 141 -15.99 -15.46 -17.38
CA LEU A 141 -16.84 -14.48 -16.72
C LEU A 141 -16.27 -14.02 -15.38
N ASP A 142 -15.70 -14.93 -14.59
CA ASP A 142 -15.01 -14.62 -13.34
C ASP A 142 -13.78 -13.74 -13.60
N THR A 143 -13.00 -14.08 -14.64
CA THR A 143 -11.87 -13.27 -15.09
C THR A 143 -12.31 -11.88 -15.56
N LEU A 144 -13.39 -11.79 -16.30
CA LEU A 144 -13.96 -10.54 -16.78
C LEU A 144 -14.46 -9.66 -15.64
N PHE A 145 -15.05 -10.27 -14.60
CA PHE A 145 -15.43 -9.56 -13.38
C PHE A 145 -14.22 -8.95 -12.68
N VAL A 146 -13.17 -9.74 -12.46
CA VAL A 146 -11.91 -9.29 -11.83
C VAL A 146 -11.29 -8.14 -12.64
N ALA A 147 -11.23 -8.29 -13.97
CA ALA A 147 -10.72 -7.24 -14.85
C ALA A 147 -11.53 -5.95 -14.75
N GLY A 148 -12.86 -6.05 -14.71
CA GLY A 148 -13.75 -4.90 -14.52
C GLY A 148 -13.55 -4.21 -13.18
N MET A 149 -13.37 -4.97 -12.09
CA MET A 149 -13.10 -4.40 -10.76
C MET A 149 -11.76 -3.68 -10.69
N LEU A 150 -10.73 -4.16 -11.41
CA LEU A 150 -9.36 -3.65 -11.32
C LEU A 150 -8.96 -2.75 -12.50
N HIS A 151 -9.84 -2.46 -13.46
CA HIS A 151 -9.48 -1.73 -14.69
C HIS A 151 -8.85 -0.36 -14.42
N ASP A 152 -9.21 0.26 -13.33
CA ASP A 152 -8.77 1.59 -12.89
C ASP A 152 -7.67 1.55 -11.81
N ILE A 153 -7.08 0.39 -11.51
CA ILE A 153 -6.08 0.24 -10.42
C ILE A 153 -4.88 1.17 -10.60
N GLY A 154 -4.54 1.53 -11.82
CA GLY A 154 -3.48 2.48 -12.12
C GLY A 154 -3.72 3.88 -11.58
N LYS A 155 -4.97 4.26 -11.26
CA LYS A 155 -5.30 5.55 -10.63
C LYS A 155 -4.65 5.72 -9.26
N LEU A 156 -4.34 4.64 -8.54
CA LEU A 156 -3.61 4.71 -7.28
C LEU A 156 -2.20 5.31 -7.41
N GLY A 157 -1.62 5.26 -8.61
CA GLY A 157 -0.32 5.87 -8.92
C GLY A 157 -0.39 7.33 -9.37
N ILE A 158 -1.60 7.93 -9.46
CA ILE A 158 -1.80 9.29 -9.93
C ILE A 158 -2.05 10.22 -8.74
N PRO A 159 -1.34 11.38 -8.64
CA PRO A 159 -1.61 12.35 -7.58
C PRO A 159 -3.07 12.77 -7.56
N LEU A 160 -3.72 12.75 -6.40
CA LEU A 160 -5.13 13.09 -6.21
C LEU A 160 -5.46 14.48 -6.76
N ALA A 161 -4.57 15.45 -6.57
CA ALA A 161 -4.70 16.80 -7.11
C ALA A 161 -4.83 16.84 -8.64
N LEU A 162 -4.32 15.82 -9.34
CA LEU A 162 -4.44 15.68 -10.78
C LEU A 162 -5.75 15.02 -11.19
N LEU A 163 -6.19 14.01 -10.40
CA LEU A 163 -7.48 13.33 -10.61
C LEU A 163 -8.68 14.22 -10.33
N GLU A 164 -8.56 15.10 -9.33
CA GLU A 164 -9.62 16.02 -8.89
C GLU A 164 -9.46 17.43 -9.47
N LYS A 165 -8.55 17.63 -10.44
CA LYS A 165 -8.31 18.94 -11.02
C LYS A 165 -9.61 19.50 -11.65
N PRO A 166 -10.09 20.67 -11.17
CA PRO A 166 -11.24 21.30 -11.80
C PRO A 166 -10.82 21.84 -13.17
N GLY A 167 -11.40 21.30 -14.24
CA GLY A 167 -11.16 21.73 -15.62
C GLY A 167 -10.33 20.73 -16.43
N GLN A 168 -9.85 21.19 -17.59
CA GLN A 168 -9.08 20.35 -18.51
C GLN A 168 -7.65 20.15 -18.02
N LEU A 169 -7.12 18.94 -18.24
CA LEU A 169 -5.70 18.65 -18.04
C LEU A 169 -4.87 19.36 -19.10
N THR A 170 -3.69 19.86 -18.72
CA THR A 170 -2.72 20.40 -19.68
C THR A 170 -2.09 19.29 -20.52
N ASP A 171 -1.44 19.65 -21.62
CA ASP A 171 -0.73 18.71 -22.49
C ASP A 171 0.41 17.96 -21.74
N GLU A 172 0.93 18.53 -20.64
CA GLU A 172 1.95 17.91 -19.81
C GLU A 172 1.34 16.98 -18.73
N GLU A 173 0.12 17.24 -18.30
CA GLU A 173 -0.61 16.48 -17.28
C GLU A 173 -1.32 15.26 -17.87
N PHE A 174 -1.89 15.40 -19.05
CA PHE A 174 -2.67 14.36 -19.72
C PHE A 174 -1.91 13.03 -19.88
N PRO A 175 -0.61 13.00 -20.29
CA PRO A 175 0.16 11.74 -20.37
C PRO A 175 0.34 11.05 -19.03
N LYS A 176 0.35 11.79 -17.90
CA LYS A 176 0.48 11.21 -16.56
C LYS A 176 -0.79 10.47 -16.15
N VAL A 177 -1.94 11.01 -16.50
CA VAL A 177 -3.24 10.39 -16.21
C VAL A 177 -3.53 9.25 -17.21
N LYS A 178 -3.13 9.36 -18.47
CA LYS A 178 -3.36 8.34 -19.50
C LYS A 178 -2.64 7.00 -19.27
N ARG A 179 -1.73 6.93 -18.30
CA ARG A 179 -0.94 5.70 -18.01
C ARG A 179 -1.64 4.70 -17.09
N HIS A 180 -2.80 5.04 -16.54
CA HIS A 180 -3.57 4.13 -15.68
C HIS A 180 -4.23 3.00 -16.44
#